data_cd0e14c5b485149a10e4a567c3544a7c
#
_entry.id   cd0e14c5b485149a10e4a567c3544a7c
#
_cell.length_a   1.000
_cell.length_b   1.000
_cell.length_c   1.000
_cell.angle_alpha   90.00
_cell.angle_beta   90.00
_cell.angle_gamma   90.00
#
_symmetry.space_group_name_H-M   'P 1'
#
loop_
_entity.id
_entity.type
_entity.pdbx_description
1 polymer ?
#
loop_
_entity_poly.entity_id
_entity_poly.type
_entity_poly.pdbx_seq_one_letter_code
_entity_poly.pdbx_strand_id
1 'polypeptide(L)'
;MNRRNLWIGAAVLGAGVIFWAVGQAVTPSRGDEEFQKTLEAMKQVKTFRGAFIESASGSHSERLWDVDCNRVMVHQQSHEAQTNSDSPFDMKQEDLLVGDQRYSRDSNGGWENNGYAGDRYSAKWYCNNIARGEPTDLLPDILTMLRHSMTEPGDKKTVNGVRCREWKFATRTAMSAEGGSVCLGVDDHLPYEMTMQDGGGIYSYSDYNKPIAIDAPDGVLQPASSTNESN
;
A
#
# COMPACT_ATOMS: atom_id res chain seq x y z
N MET A 1 12.47 -77.31 15.49
CA MET A 1 13.03 -76.04 14.97
C MET A 1 11.99 -74.96 15.08
N ASN A 2 12.21 -74.03 15.99
CA ASN A 2 11.22 -72.98 16.41
C ASN A 2 11.24 -71.77 15.48
N ARG A 3 10.12 -71.50 14.78
CA ARG A 3 9.89 -70.35 13.89
C ARG A 3 9.34 -69.12 14.65
N ARG A 4 9.89 -68.74 15.78
CA ARG A 4 9.25 -67.70 16.63
C ARG A 4 10.04 -66.41 16.88
N ASN A 5 11.21 -66.23 16.26
CA ASN A 5 12.08 -65.10 16.59
C ASN A 5 12.41 -64.18 15.40
N LEU A 6 11.52 -64.01 14.42
CA LEU A 6 11.83 -63.18 13.23
C LEU A 6 10.94 -61.93 13.08
N TRP A 7 10.21 -61.52 14.10
CA TRP A 7 9.27 -60.40 13.99
C TRP A 7 9.56 -59.19 14.92
N ILE A 8 10.68 -59.13 15.60
CA ILE A 8 11.01 -58.01 16.52
C ILE A 8 11.99 -57.00 15.90
N GLY A 9 12.60 -57.30 14.76
CA GLY A 9 13.61 -56.41 14.13
C GLY A 9 13.08 -55.32 13.22
N ALA A 10 11.80 -55.35 12.80
CA ALA A 10 11.30 -54.41 11.78
C ALA A 10 10.53 -53.17 12.31
N ALA A 11 10.26 -53.10 13.62
CA ALA A 11 9.43 -52.03 14.18
C ALA A 11 10.22 -50.81 14.70
N VAL A 12 11.55 -50.89 14.81
CA VAL A 12 12.37 -49.83 15.38
C VAL A 12 12.93 -48.87 14.33
N LEU A 13 12.99 -49.25 13.06
CA LEU A 13 13.48 -48.35 11.98
C LEU A 13 12.42 -47.47 11.36
N GLY A 14 11.13 -47.69 11.60
CA GLY A 14 10.05 -46.85 11.09
C GLY A 14 9.76 -45.58 11.89
N ALA A 15 10.13 -45.55 13.16
CA ALA A 15 9.82 -44.40 14.02
C ALA A 15 10.86 -43.25 13.95
N GLY A 16 12.06 -43.53 13.46
CA GLY A 16 13.13 -42.51 13.37
C GLY A 16 13.02 -41.57 12.18
N VAL A 17 12.30 -41.97 11.12
CA VAL A 17 12.20 -41.18 9.89
C VAL A 17 11.03 -40.20 9.92
N ILE A 18 10.01 -40.45 10.75
CA ILE A 18 8.83 -39.58 10.85
C ILE A 18 9.11 -38.36 11.73
N PHE A 19 10.05 -38.43 12.68
CA PHE A 19 10.41 -37.27 13.54
C PHE A 19 11.35 -36.26 12.90
N TRP A 20 11.96 -36.58 11.75
CA TRP A 20 12.86 -35.65 11.05
C TRP A 20 12.14 -34.73 10.06
N ALA A 21 10.91 -35.02 9.70
CA ALA A 21 10.13 -34.25 8.72
C ALA A 21 9.27 -33.12 9.36
N VAL A 22 9.20 -33.00 10.67
CA VAL A 22 8.29 -32.04 11.36
C VAL A 22 9.04 -30.83 11.93
N GLY A 23 10.33 -30.70 11.73
CA GLY A 23 11.16 -29.72 12.44
C GLY A 23 11.93 -28.72 11.60
N GLN A 24 11.66 -28.58 10.31
CA GLN A 24 12.13 -27.38 9.62
C GLN A 24 11.10 -26.26 9.85
N ALA A 25 11.19 -25.61 11.00
CA ALA A 25 10.68 -24.27 11.14
C ALA A 25 11.36 -23.43 10.04
N VAL A 26 10.60 -23.12 8.99
CA VAL A 26 11.08 -22.21 7.94
C VAL A 26 11.39 -20.92 8.67
N THR A 27 12.69 -20.66 8.90
CA THR A 27 13.10 -19.35 9.44
C THR A 27 12.66 -18.30 8.44
N PRO A 28 11.86 -17.32 8.86
CA PRO A 28 11.42 -16.28 7.97
C PRO A 28 12.65 -15.59 7.35
N SER A 29 12.56 -15.26 6.08
CA SER A 29 13.61 -14.50 5.42
C SER A 29 13.71 -13.10 6.05
N ARG A 30 14.85 -12.42 5.88
CA ARG A 30 14.98 -11.02 6.32
C ARG A 30 13.93 -10.12 5.69
N GLY A 31 13.55 -10.42 4.45
CA GLY A 31 12.48 -9.70 3.75
C GLY A 31 11.12 -9.91 4.41
N ASP A 32 10.81 -11.14 4.85
CA ASP A 32 9.55 -11.43 5.55
C ASP A 32 9.48 -10.71 6.89
N GLU A 33 10.59 -10.67 7.64
CA GLU A 33 10.65 -9.93 8.92
C GLU A 33 10.43 -8.43 8.71
N GLU A 34 11.09 -7.85 7.70
CA GLU A 34 10.93 -6.42 7.41
C GLU A 34 9.53 -6.10 6.90
N PHE A 35 8.96 -6.97 6.07
CA PHE A 35 7.57 -6.85 5.64
C PHE A 35 6.59 -6.82 6.82
N GLN A 36 6.76 -7.71 7.81
CA GLN A 36 5.88 -7.72 9.00
C GLN A 36 6.01 -6.42 9.81
N LYS A 37 7.22 -5.88 9.96
CA LYS A 37 7.42 -4.58 10.62
C LYS A 37 6.74 -3.44 9.87
N THR A 38 6.90 -3.42 8.54
CA THR A 38 6.22 -2.45 7.67
C THR A 38 4.70 -2.54 7.81
N LEU A 39 4.15 -3.75 7.80
CA LEU A 39 2.71 -3.97 7.97
C LEU A 39 2.21 -3.44 9.33
N GLU A 40 2.92 -3.74 10.40
CA GLU A 40 2.54 -3.25 11.74
C GLU A 40 2.69 -1.72 11.85
N ALA A 41 3.74 -1.14 11.25
CA ALA A 41 3.93 0.30 11.20
C ALA A 41 2.79 0.99 10.42
N MET A 42 2.41 0.45 9.25
CA MET A 42 1.32 0.99 8.43
C MET A 42 -0.03 0.99 9.15
N LYS A 43 -0.34 -0.01 9.97
CA LYS A 43 -1.57 -0.05 10.77
C LYS A 43 -1.69 1.11 11.77
N GLN A 44 -0.57 1.73 12.14
CA GLN A 44 -0.53 2.88 13.05
C GLN A 44 -0.64 4.23 12.31
N VAL A 45 -0.63 4.21 10.98
CA VAL A 45 -0.72 5.44 10.18
C VAL A 45 -2.14 5.99 10.23
N LYS A 46 -2.25 7.27 10.58
CA LYS A 46 -3.51 8.02 10.60
C LYS A 46 -3.55 9.12 9.55
N THR A 47 -2.39 9.67 9.22
CA THR A 47 -2.27 10.72 8.21
C THR A 47 -1.02 10.48 7.39
N PHE A 48 -1.06 10.80 6.10
CA PHE A 48 0.11 10.82 5.24
C PHE A 48 -0.18 11.57 3.94
N ARG A 49 0.87 12.00 3.27
CA ARG A 49 0.86 12.48 1.89
C ARG A 49 1.48 11.46 0.98
N GLY A 50 0.91 11.32 -0.21
CA GLY A 50 1.47 10.49 -1.24
C GLY A 50 1.48 11.18 -2.59
N ALA A 51 2.38 10.73 -3.45
CA ALA A 51 2.46 11.14 -4.84
C ALA A 51 2.80 9.93 -5.70
N PHE A 52 2.23 9.89 -6.89
CA PHE A 52 2.61 9.00 -7.96
C PHE A 52 2.95 9.84 -9.19
N ILE A 53 4.09 9.59 -9.77
CA ILE A 53 4.55 10.28 -10.98
C ILE A 53 5.02 9.24 -11.97
N GLU A 54 4.43 9.27 -13.14
CA GLU A 54 4.83 8.48 -14.30
C GLU A 54 5.06 9.42 -15.47
N SER A 55 6.19 9.24 -16.15
CA SER A 55 6.50 10.00 -17.36
C SER A 55 7.07 9.05 -18.39
N ALA A 56 6.34 8.84 -19.44
CA ALA A 56 6.76 8.08 -20.61
C ALA A 56 6.81 9.01 -21.82
N SER A 57 7.37 8.54 -22.93
CA SER A 57 7.54 9.34 -24.15
C SER A 57 6.21 9.99 -24.58
N GLY A 58 6.05 11.28 -24.26
CA GLY A 58 4.90 12.10 -24.64
C GLY A 58 3.65 11.93 -23.77
N SER A 59 3.73 11.18 -22.69
CA SER A 59 2.68 11.12 -21.66
C SER A 59 3.24 11.47 -20.29
N HIS A 60 2.40 12.11 -19.48
CA HIS A 60 2.65 12.43 -18.10
C HIS A 60 1.41 12.13 -17.27
N SER A 61 1.59 11.42 -16.16
CA SER A 61 0.54 11.18 -15.17
C SER A 61 1.11 11.52 -13.80
N GLU A 62 0.44 12.40 -13.09
CA GLU A 62 0.74 12.76 -11.72
C GLU A 62 -0.51 12.60 -10.88
N ARG A 63 -0.38 11.96 -9.72
CA ARG A 63 -1.45 11.86 -8.73
C ARG A 63 -0.87 12.22 -7.39
N LEU A 64 -1.54 13.14 -6.71
CA LEU A 64 -1.19 13.56 -5.35
C LEU A 64 -2.37 13.22 -4.45
N TRP A 65 -2.09 12.84 -3.21
CA TRP A 65 -3.13 12.63 -2.22
C TRP A 65 -2.70 13.02 -0.82
N ASP A 66 -3.64 13.59 -0.11
CA ASP A 66 -3.59 13.87 1.31
C ASP A 66 -4.62 12.99 2.02
N VAL A 67 -4.19 12.22 3.01
CA VAL A 67 -5.06 11.30 3.76
C VAL A 67 -5.08 11.73 5.22
N ASP A 68 -6.28 11.92 5.76
CA ASP A 68 -6.50 12.20 7.18
C ASP A 68 -7.59 11.29 7.74
N CYS A 69 -7.19 10.16 8.29
CA CYS A 69 -8.09 9.18 8.86
C CYS A 69 -8.63 9.60 10.25
N ASN A 70 -8.07 10.61 10.91
CA ASN A 70 -8.67 11.16 12.13
C ASN A 70 -9.97 11.90 11.81
N ARG A 71 -10.04 12.56 10.65
CA ARG A 71 -11.23 13.26 10.15
C ARG A 71 -12.00 12.47 9.11
N VAL A 72 -11.52 11.27 8.74
CA VAL A 72 -12.07 10.43 7.67
C VAL A 72 -12.19 11.21 6.35
N MET A 73 -11.07 11.77 5.92
CA MET A 73 -10.96 12.59 4.71
C MET A 73 -9.82 12.11 3.83
N VAL A 74 -10.06 12.14 2.52
CA VAL A 74 -9.05 11.91 1.49
C VAL A 74 -9.21 12.96 0.41
N HIS A 75 -8.16 13.70 0.13
CA HIS A 75 -8.08 14.63 -0.98
C HIS A 75 -7.13 14.07 -2.03
N GLN A 76 -7.57 14.02 -3.27
CA GLN A 76 -6.80 13.55 -4.41
C GLN A 76 -6.74 14.63 -5.48
N GLN A 77 -5.58 14.77 -6.10
CA GLN A 77 -5.38 15.59 -7.29
C GLN A 77 -4.77 14.71 -8.36
N SER A 78 -5.28 14.78 -9.57
CA SER A 78 -4.72 14.10 -10.73
C SER A 78 -4.45 15.09 -11.86
N HIS A 79 -3.32 14.88 -12.52
CA HIS A 79 -2.94 15.58 -13.73
C HIS A 79 -2.50 14.56 -14.77
N GLU A 80 -3.21 14.49 -15.87
CA GLU A 80 -2.89 13.61 -16.98
C GLU A 80 -2.73 14.44 -18.25
N ALA A 81 -1.59 14.31 -18.90
CA ALA A 81 -1.27 15.01 -20.14
C ALA A 81 -0.67 14.07 -21.17
N GLN A 82 -1.07 14.23 -22.42
CA GLN A 82 -0.49 13.51 -23.55
C GLN A 82 -0.23 14.48 -24.70
N THR A 83 1.02 14.54 -25.16
CA THR A 83 1.46 15.48 -26.19
C THR A 83 1.73 14.83 -27.55
N ASN A 84 1.98 13.52 -27.57
CA ASN A 84 2.41 12.76 -28.75
C ASN A 84 1.26 11.92 -29.35
N SER A 85 0.03 12.42 -29.31
CA SER A 85 -1.12 11.74 -29.93
C SER A 85 -1.79 12.64 -30.96
N ASP A 86 -2.59 12.05 -31.84
CA ASP A 86 -3.44 12.78 -32.81
C ASP A 86 -4.46 13.69 -32.11
N SER A 87 -4.67 13.47 -30.81
CA SER A 87 -5.55 14.28 -29.96
C SER A 87 -4.86 14.56 -28.63
N PRO A 88 -3.96 15.54 -28.58
CA PRO A 88 -3.29 15.92 -27.34
C PRO A 88 -4.31 16.41 -26.31
N PHE A 89 -4.08 16.07 -25.04
CA PHE A 89 -4.93 16.52 -23.93
C PHE A 89 -4.09 16.89 -22.72
N ASP A 90 -4.66 17.76 -21.87
CA ASP A 90 -4.14 18.16 -20.57
C ASP A 90 -5.35 18.28 -19.64
N MET A 91 -5.48 17.34 -18.69
CA MET A 91 -6.63 17.24 -17.80
C MET A 91 -6.18 17.24 -16.34
N LYS A 92 -6.79 18.12 -15.56
CA LYS A 92 -6.61 18.19 -14.12
C LYS A 92 -7.94 17.99 -13.43
N GLN A 93 -7.94 17.14 -12.43
CA GLN A 93 -9.12 16.82 -11.64
C GLN A 93 -8.75 16.78 -10.15
N GLU A 94 -9.65 17.22 -9.32
CA GLU A 94 -9.55 17.05 -7.88
C GLU A 94 -10.77 16.30 -7.35
N ASP A 95 -10.53 15.36 -6.45
CA ASP A 95 -11.53 14.61 -5.73
C ASP A 95 -11.35 14.79 -4.23
N LEU A 96 -12.44 15.05 -3.52
CA LEU A 96 -12.47 15.11 -2.07
C LEU A 96 -13.49 14.08 -1.55
N LEU A 97 -13.01 13.18 -0.74
CA LEU A 97 -13.83 12.19 -0.04
C LEU A 97 -13.95 12.60 1.42
N VAL A 98 -15.17 12.70 1.91
CA VAL A 98 -15.47 13.00 3.32
C VAL A 98 -16.47 11.97 3.84
N GLY A 99 -16.01 11.08 4.73
CA GLY A 99 -16.83 9.94 5.13
C GLY A 99 -17.16 9.06 3.92
N ASP A 100 -18.43 8.97 3.60
CA ASP A 100 -18.97 8.20 2.48
C ASP A 100 -19.42 9.10 1.29
N GLN A 101 -19.12 10.39 1.34
CA GLN A 101 -19.48 11.35 0.29
C GLN A 101 -18.27 11.66 -0.60
N ARG A 102 -18.53 11.88 -1.89
CA ARG A 102 -17.53 12.29 -2.87
C ARG A 102 -17.90 13.64 -3.46
N TYR A 103 -16.91 14.50 -3.56
CA TYR A 103 -16.95 15.78 -4.25
C TYR A 103 -15.86 15.80 -5.29
N SER A 104 -16.11 16.41 -6.43
CA SER A 104 -15.09 16.60 -7.45
C SER A 104 -15.13 17.99 -8.02
N ARG A 105 -14.03 18.43 -8.59
CA ARG A 105 -13.93 19.61 -9.45
C ARG A 105 -12.90 19.39 -10.54
N ASP A 106 -13.15 19.97 -11.68
CA ASP A 106 -12.14 20.16 -12.73
C ASP A 106 -11.35 21.45 -12.48
N SER A 107 -10.35 21.71 -13.32
CA SER A 107 -9.46 22.88 -13.20
C SER A 107 -10.16 24.25 -13.29
N ASN A 108 -11.41 24.32 -13.75
CA ASN A 108 -12.14 25.55 -14.03
C ASN A 108 -13.47 25.63 -13.25
N GLY A 109 -13.88 24.55 -12.58
CA GLY A 109 -15.17 24.41 -11.94
C GLY A 109 -15.13 24.62 -10.43
N GLY A 110 -16.32 24.83 -9.85
CA GLY A 110 -16.55 24.70 -8.41
C GLY A 110 -16.65 23.25 -7.98
N TRP A 111 -16.65 23.01 -6.69
CA TRP A 111 -16.91 21.67 -6.14
C TRP A 111 -18.33 21.21 -6.44
N GLU A 112 -18.46 20.04 -7.01
CA GLU A 112 -19.70 19.35 -7.25
C GLU A 112 -19.87 18.16 -6.29
N ASN A 113 -21.04 18.05 -5.68
CA ASN A 113 -21.35 16.91 -4.83
C ASN A 113 -21.81 15.74 -5.70
N ASN A 114 -21.02 14.69 -5.78
CA ASN A 114 -21.31 13.49 -6.55
C ASN A 114 -22.09 12.44 -5.72
N GLY A 115 -22.45 12.78 -4.48
CA GLY A 115 -23.22 11.91 -3.61
C GLY A 115 -22.41 10.81 -2.96
N TYR A 116 -23.04 9.66 -2.76
CA TYR A 116 -22.43 8.52 -2.11
C TYR A 116 -21.31 7.89 -2.95
N ALA A 117 -20.12 7.79 -2.38
CA ALA A 117 -18.94 7.24 -3.06
C ALA A 117 -18.98 5.70 -3.25
N GLY A 118 -20.01 5.03 -2.70
CA GLY A 118 -20.10 3.58 -2.66
C GLY A 118 -19.33 2.97 -1.49
N ASP A 119 -19.52 1.66 -1.28
CA ASP A 119 -18.81 0.94 -0.19
C ASP A 119 -17.31 0.84 -0.44
N ARG A 120 -16.90 0.89 -1.69
CA ARG A 120 -15.50 1.00 -2.11
C ARG A 120 -15.20 2.44 -2.53
N TYR A 121 -13.98 2.90 -2.28
CA TYR A 121 -13.49 4.23 -2.65
C TYR A 121 -14.07 5.40 -1.84
N SER A 122 -14.70 5.15 -0.69
CA SER A 122 -15.01 6.20 0.29
C SER A 122 -13.79 6.47 1.20
N ALA A 123 -13.73 7.67 1.81
CA ALA A 123 -12.66 7.96 2.78
C ALA A 123 -12.66 6.96 3.94
N LYS A 124 -13.84 6.53 4.37
CA LYS A 124 -14.00 5.50 5.39
C LYS A 124 -13.45 4.15 4.96
N TRP A 125 -13.67 3.75 3.70
CA TRP A 125 -13.11 2.52 3.15
C TRP A 125 -11.57 2.58 3.14
N TYR A 126 -10.98 3.68 2.63
CA TYR A 126 -9.52 3.87 2.61
C TYR A 126 -8.92 3.77 4.01
N CYS A 127 -9.47 4.52 4.97
CA CYS A 127 -8.96 4.53 6.33
C CYS A 127 -9.09 3.18 7.03
N ASN A 128 -10.18 2.45 6.80
CA ASN A 128 -10.35 1.12 7.35
C ASN A 128 -9.34 0.12 6.77
N ASN A 129 -9.06 0.17 5.47
CA ASN A 129 -8.10 -0.71 4.84
C ASN A 129 -6.67 -0.40 5.29
N ILE A 130 -6.29 0.88 5.36
CA ILE A 130 -4.98 1.30 5.90
C ILE A 130 -4.82 0.78 7.32
N ALA A 131 -5.82 0.95 8.19
CA ALA A 131 -5.76 0.47 9.57
C ALA A 131 -5.66 -1.06 9.70
N ARG A 132 -6.07 -1.81 8.67
CA ARG A 132 -5.91 -3.27 8.61
C ARG A 132 -4.60 -3.69 7.94
N GLY A 133 -3.89 -2.75 7.32
CA GLY A 133 -2.75 -3.03 6.46
C GLY A 133 -3.17 -3.73 5.16
N GLU A 134 -4.38 -3.44 4.70
CA GLU A 134 -4.90 -3.94 3.43
C GLU A 134 -4.55 -2.97 2.30
N PRO A 135 -4.29 -3.46 1.08
CA PRO A 135 -3.93 -2.61 -0.04
C PRO A 135 -5.09 -1.71 -0.46
N THR A 136 -4.73 -0.51 -0.90
CA THR A 136 -5.63 0.45 -1.54
C THR A 136 -4.90 1.03 -2.75
N ASP A 137 -5.62 1.68 -3.66
CA ASP A 137 -5.00 2.38 -4.78
C ASP A 137 -4.20 3.64 -4.37
N LEU A 138 -4.39 4.15 -3.15
CA LEU A 138 -3.57 5.21 -2.54
C LEU A 138 -2.26 4.68 -1.95
N LEU A 139 -2.29 3.45 -1.52
CA LEU A 139 -1.15 2.63 -1.14
C LEU A 139 -1.22 1.44 -2.07
N PRO A 140 -0.72 1.56 -3.32
CA PRO A 140 -0.83 0.49 -4.28
C PRO A 140 -0.35 -0.80 -3.63
N ASP A 141 -0.68 -1.90 -4.20
CA ASP A 141 -0.42 -3.27 -3.73
C ASP A 141 1.01 -3.54 -3.22
N ILE A 142 1.70 -2.43 -2.78
CA ILE A 142 3.04 -2.49 -2.16
C ILE A 142 3.07 -3.60 -1.13
N LEU A 143 2.05 -3.65 -0.28
CA LEU A 143 2.00 -4.65 0.78
C LEU A 143 1.81 -6.05 0.22
N THR A 144 1.04 -6.20 -0.85
CA THR A 144 0.90 -7.49 -1.53
C THR A 144 2.12 -7.82 -2.38
N MET A 145 2.68 -6.82 -3.07
CA MET A 145 3.92 -6.99 -3.85
C MET A 145 5.10 -7.35 -2.95
N LEU A 146 5.21 -6.77 -1.78
CA LEU A 146 6.30 -7.04 -0.85
C LEU A 146 6.15 -8.38 -0.13
N ARG A 147 4.93 -8.89 0.06
CA ARG A 147 4.63 -10.03 0.93
C ARG A 147 5.40 -11.31 0.61
N HIS A 148 5.81 -11.52 -0.64
CA HIS A 148 6.48 -12.76 -1.06
C HIS A 148 7.70 -12.51 -1.94
N SER A 149 8.14 -11.27 -2.07
CA SER A 149 9.09 -10.90 -3.10
C SER A 149 10.25 -10.02 -2.60
N MET A 150 10.22 -9.57 -1.35
CA MET A 150 11.35 -8.85 -0.77
C MET A 150 12.54 -9.79 -0.64
N THR A 151 13.60 -9.43 -1.33
CA THR A 151 14.83 -10.21 -1.35
C THR A 151 15.86 -9.66 -0.36
N GLU A 152 17.01 -9.32 -0.80
CA GLU A 152 18.07 -8.82 0.06
C GLU A 152 17.94 -7.31 0.28
N PRO A 153 18.30 -6.83 1.48
CA PRO A 153 18.38 -5.40 1.72
C PRO A 153 19.52 -4.78 0.90
N GLY A 154 19.21 -3.74 0.16
CA GLY A 154 20.15 -2.91 -0.56
C GLY A 154 20.78 -1.83 0.33
N ASP A 155 21.25 -0.78 -0.31
CA ASP A 155 21.92 0.33 0.35
C ASP A 155 20.97 1.21 1.16
N LYS A 156 21.55 1.96 2.09
CA LYS A 156 20.85 3.03 2.80
C LYS A 156 20.93 4.30 1.98
N LYS A 157 19.79 4.97 1.81
CA LYS A 157 19.71 6.28 1.16
C LYS A 157 18.87 7.25 2.00
N THR A 158 18.80 8.49 1.60
CA THR A 158 17.95 9.50 2.22
C THR A 158 16.89 9.94 1.21
N VAL A 159 15.63 9.81 1.57
CA VAL A 159 14.47 10.24 0.78
C VAL A 159 13.66 11.23 1.62
N ASN A 160 13.42 12.43 1.09
CA ASN A 160 12.68 13.49 1.80
C ASN A 160 13.20 13.78 3.23
N GLY A 161 14.52 13.69 3.43
CA GLY A 161 15.16 13.90 4.74
C GLY A 161 15.12 12.69 5.68
N VAL A 162 14.50 11.60 5.30
CA VAL A 162 14.41 10.37 6.09
C VAL A 162 15.41 9.34 5.63
N ARG A 163 16.15 8.75 6.57
CA ARG A 163 17.05 7.63 6.29
C ARG A 163 16.22 6.38 6.06
N CYS A 164 16.32 5.79 4.87
CA CYS A 164 15.65 4.55 4.56
C CYS A 164 16.61 3.52 3.97
N ARG A 165 16.22 2.27 3.97
CA ARG A 165 16.92 1.17 3.33
C ARG A 165 16.13 0.70 2.12
N GLU A 166 16.83 0.57 1.02
CA GLU A 166 16.23 0.03 -0.19
C GLU A 166 16.06 -1.49 -0.08
N TRP A 167 14.92 -1.97 -0.54
CA TRP A 167 14.59 -3.37 -0.70
C TRP A 167 14.13 -3.61 -2.12
N LYS A 168 14.71 -4.58 -2.78
CA LYS A 168 14.25 -5.00 -4.11
C LYS A 168 13.14 -6.01 -3.96
N PHE A 169 12.17 -5.92 -4.83
CA PHE A 169 11.11 -6.89 -4.94
C PHE A 169 10.92 -7.31 -6.41
N ALA A 170 10.41 -8.53 -6.61
CA ALA A 170 10.07 -9.04 -7.92
C ALA A 170 8.74 -9.77 -7.80
N THR A 171 7.72 -9.31 -8.49
CA THR A 171 6.45 -10.01 -8.60
C THR A 171 6.43 -10.80 -9.91
N ARG A 172 6.06 -12.06 -9.83
CA ARG A 172 5.74 -12.86 -11.01
C ARG A 172 4.25 -13.02 -11.09
N THR A 173 3.63 -12.33 -12.02
CA THR A 173 2.27 -12.66 -12.45
C THR A 173 2.33 -13.65 -13.62
N ALA A 174 1.19 -14.25 -13.96
CA ALA A 174 1.13 -15.16 -15.13
C ALA A 174 1.44 -14.46 -16.46
N MET A 175 1.42 -13.13 -16.51
CA MET A 175 1.57 -12.32 -17.73
C MET A 175 2.77 -11.38 -17.73
N SER A 176 3.34 -11.05 -16.58
CA SER A 176 4.48 -10.14 -16.47
C SER A 176 5.38 -10.50 -15.29
N ALA A 177 6.68 -10.25 -15.44
CA ALA A 177 7.61 -10.18 -14.34
C ALA A 177 7.76 -8.70 -13.99
N GLU A 178 7.01 -8.24 -13.02
CA GLU A 178 7.15 -6.88 -12.51
C GLU A 178 8.13 -6.90 -11.35
N GLY A 179 8.91 -5.85 -11.25
CA GLY A 179 9.87 -5.69 -10.18
C GLY A 179 10.03 -4.22 -9.85
N GLY A 180 10.78 -3.97 -8.80
CA GLY A 180 11.06 -2.62 -8.39
C GLY A 180 11.89 -2.55 -7.14
N SER A 181 11.93 -1.40 -6.54
CA SER A 181 12.51 -1.18 -5.23
C SER A 181 11.60 -0.33 -4.35
N VAL A 182 11.66 -0.58 -3.06
CA VAL A 182 11.01 0.23 -2.03
C VAL A 182 12.05 0.68 -1.02
N CYS A 183 12.00 1.96 -0.64
CA CYS A 183 12.81 2.51 0.44
C CYS A 183 11.98 2.54 1.73
N LEU A 184 12.32 1.66 2.68
CA LEU A 184 11.67 1.59 3.99
C LEU A 184 12.49 2.35 5.02
N GLY A 185 11.83 3.18 5.82
CA GLY A 185 12.45 3.93 6.90
C GLY A 185 13.20 3.01 7.87
N VAL A 186 14.43 3.41 8.22
CA VAL A 186 15.30 2.57 9.08
C VAL A 186 14.75 2.47 10.50
N ASP A 187 14.08 3.52 10.96
CA ASP A 187 13.65 3.67 12.34
C ASP A 187 12.15 3.37 12.52
N ASP A 188 11.33 3.61 11.49
CA ASP A 188 9.87 3.49 11.54
C ASP A 188 9.27 2.43 10.61
N HIS A 189 10.10 1.84 9.74
CA HIS A 189 9.71 0.81 8.76
C HIS A 189 8.63 1.23 7.77
N LEU A 190 8.32 2.53 7.65
CA LEU A 190 7.33 3.04 6.72
C LEU A 190 7.92 3.19 5.31
N PRO A 191 7.12 3.00 4.24
CA PRO A 191 7.58 3.23 2.87
C PRO A 191 7.70 4.74 2.58
N TYR A 192 8.81 5.18 2.02
CA TYR A 192 9.03 6.57 1.63
C TYR A 192 9.13 6.77 0.13
N GLU A 193 9.57 5.76 -0.58
CA GLU A 193 9.65 5.78 -2.04
C GLU A 193 9.50 4.36 -2.57
N MET A 194 8.77 4.20 -3.65
CA MET A 194 8.76 2.97 -4.42
C MET A 194 8.92 3.28 -5.89
N THR A 195 9.84 2.58 -6.53
CA THR A 195 10.10 2.69 -7.95
C THR A 195 9.73 1.38 -8.63
N MET A 196 8.89 1.44 -9.64
CA MET A 196 8.56 0.30 -10.47
C MET A 196 9.60 0.15 -11.57
N GLN A 197 9.95 -1.08 -11.93
CA GLN A 197 10.78 -1.36 -13.10
C GLN A 197 9.99 -1.04 -14.38
N ASP A 198 10.73 -0.87 -15.47
CA ASP A 198 10.18 -0.69 -16.82
C ASP A 198 9.34 0.58 -17.03
N GLY A 199 9.63 1.64 -16.27
CA GLY A 199 8.98 2.95 -16.43
C GLY A 199 7.61 3.06 -15.78
N GLY A 200 7.23 2.12 -14.92
CA GLY A 200 5.93 2.10 -14.22
C GLY A 200 5.76 3.18 -13.14
N GLY A 201 6.61 4.22 -13.14
CA GLY A 201 6.45 5.38 -12.29
C GLY A 201 7.12 5.26 -10.90
N ILE A 202 7.00 6.35 -10.16
CA ILE A 202 7.56 6.50 -8.81
C ILE A 202 6.42 6.88 -7.87
N TYR A 203 6.27 6.10 -6.81
CA TYR A 203 5.46 6.47 -5.65
C TYR A 203 6.34 7.09 -4.58
N SER A 204 5.90 8.16 -3.97
CA SER A 204 6.57 8.78 -2.82
C SER A 204 5.57 9.07 -1.71
N TYR A 205 6.04 8.96 -0.46
CA TYR A 205 5.21 9.16 0.73
C TYR A 205 5.93 10.03 1.74
N SER A 206 5.16 10.82 2.47
CA SER A 206 5.67 11.74 3.48
C SER A 206 4.62 12.07 4.54
N ASP A 207 5.06 12.84 5.53
CA ASP A 207 4.21 13.44 6.57
C ASP A 207 3.34 12.43 7.34
N TYR A 208 3.86 11.21 7.52
CA TYR A 208 3.20 10.21 8.33
C TYR A 208 2.90 10.70 9.74
N ASN A 209 1.64 10.55 10.14
CA ASN A 209 1.11 10.94 11.44
C ASN A 209 1.31 12.43 11.80
N LYS A 210 1.58 13.30 10.82
CA LYS A 210 1.61 14.75 11.01
C LYS A 210 0.25 15.37 10.68
N PRO A 211 -0.09 16.54 11.26
CA PRO A 211 -1.29 17.27 10.88
C PRO A 211 -1.29 17.60 9.38
N ILE A 212 -2.38 17.28 8.71
CA ILE A 212 -2.58 17.61 7.29
C ILE A 212 -3.79 18.53 7.19
N ALA A 213 -3.63 19.67 6.54
CA ALA A 213 -4.74 20.53 6.21
C ALA A 213 -5.37 20.03 4.91
N ILE A 214 -6.62 19.58 4.98
CA ILE A 214 -7.45 19.28 3.82
C ILE A 214 -8.59 20.29 3.84
N ASP A 215 -8.58 21.19 2.85
CA ASP A 215 -9.63 22.20 2.69
C ASP A 215 -10.85 21.56 2.03
N ALA A 216 -11.96 21.63 2.71
CA ALA A 216 -13.23 21.18 2.16
C ALA A 216 -14.09 22.37 1.77
N PRO A 217 -14.96 22.22 0.76
CA PRO A 217 -15.92 23.24 0.40
C PRO A 217 -16.78 23.68 1.59
N ASP A 218 -17.19 24.95 1.62
CA ASP A 218 -18.08 25.47 2.65
C ASP A 218 -19.37 24.63 2.75
N GLY A 219 -19.69 24.23 3.96
CA GLY A 219 -20.88 23.42 4.23
C GLY A 219 -20.66 21.89 4.24
N VAL A 220 -19.49 21.41 3.81
CA VAL A 220 -19.17 19.96 3.78
C VAL A 220 -18.68 19.45 5.14
N LEU A 221 -18.10 20.30 5.97
CA LEU A 221 -17.46 19.94 7.24
C LEU A 221 -18.40 19.86 8.46
N GLN A 222 -19.69 19.67 8.30
CA GLN A 222 -20.48 19.29 9.46
C GLN A 222 -20.27 17.79 9.71
N PRO A 223 -19.59 17.38 10.79
CA PRO A 223 -19.63 16.00 11.20
C PRO A 223 -21.10 15.63 11.36
N ALA A 224 -21.54 14.57 10.72
CA ALA A 224 -22.85 14.02 10.97
C ALA A 224 -22.95 13.85 12.49
N SER A 225 -23.77 14.67 13.12
CA SER A 225 -24.08 14.52 14.54
C SER A 225 -24.57 13.08 14.70
N SER A 226 -23.82 12.28 15.43
CA SER A 226 -24.26 10.97 15.88
C SER A 226 -25.44 11.20 16.81
N THR A 227 -26.63 11.40 16.24
CA THR A 227 -27.87 11.23 16.98
C THR A 227 -27.95 9.75 17.28
N ASN A 228 -27.44 9.38 18.46
CA ASN A 228 -27.87 8.18 19.15
C ASN A 228 -29.37 8.30 19.35
N GLU A 229 -30.16 7.85 18.40
CA GLU A 229 -31.53 7.46 18.67
C GLU A 229 -31.49 6.12 19.38
N SER A 230 -31.41 6.22 20.71
CA SER A 230 -31.80 5.16 21.62
C SER A 230 -33.34 5.02 21.50
N ASN A 231 -33.81 3.92 20.96
CA ASN A 231 -35.13 3.36 21.22
C ASN A 231 -34.99 1.85 21.35
#